data_3cc77baf6dc8d62063ca8eb0cc3426c8
#
_entry.id   3cc77baf6dc8d62063ca8eb0cc3426c8
#
_cell.length_a   1.000
_cell.length_b   1.000
_cell.length_c   1.000
_cell.angle_alpha   90.00
_cell.angle_beta   90.00
_cell.angle_gamma   90.00
#
_symmetry.space_group_name_H-M   'P 1'
#
loop_
_entity.id
_entity.type
_entity.pdbx_description
1 polymer ?
#
loop_
_entity_poly.entity_id
_entity_poly.type
_entity_poly.pdbx_seq_one_letter_code
_entity_poly.pdbx_strand_id
1 'polypeptide(L)'
;MPQEEKLSAVVSTAASDIGSFIKAQREAAQVSVRQLAEKAGVSNPYLSQIERGLRKPSADVLKQIAKALRVSAEVLYVQAGILEPSEPSEVCDAIVTDTAITEGQKQVLLDIYTSFVQQNEEAAREETAPA
;
A
#
# COMPACT_ATOMS: atom_id res chain seq x y z
N MET A 1 23.12 10.60 -17.00
CA MET A 1 22.34 9.36 -17.12
C MET A 1 21.18 9.55 -18.08
N PRO A 2 21.01 8.65 -19.01
CA PRO A 2 19.89 8.76 -19.93
C PRO A 2 18.56 8.64 -19.17
N GLN A 3 17.60 9.47 -19.54
CA GLN A 3 16.27 9.42 -18.93
C GLN A 3 15.53 8.11 -19.19
N GLU A 4 15.86 7.46 -20.31
CA GLU A 4 15.28 6.17 -20.69
C GLU A 4 15.61 5.08 -19.68
N GLU A 5 16.84 5.08 -19.15
CA GLU A 5 17.23 4.13 -18.11
C GLU A 5 16.45 4.37 -16.80
N LYS A 6 16.17 5.64 -16.49
CA LYS A 6 15.39 5.99 -15.30
C LYS A 6 13.94 5.52 -15.40
N LEU A 7 13.33 5.67 -16.59
CA LEU A 7 11.94 5.22 -16.80
C LEU A 7 11.85 3.71 -16.75
N SER A 8 12.77 3.02 -17.42
CA SER A 8 12.85 1.57 -17.40
C SER A 8 13.10 1.04 -15.99
N ALA A 9 13.99 1.70 -15.24
CA ALA A 9 14.29 1.36 -13.86
C ALA A 9 13.06 1.57 -12.96
N VAL A 10 12.29 2.64 -13.18
CA VAL A 10 11.07 2.92 -12.39
C VAL A 10 10.03 1.82 -12.58
N VAL A 11 9.80 1.36 -13.80
CA VAL A 11 8.83 0.30 -14.08
C VAL A 11 9.29 -1.04 -13.47
N SER A 12 10.57 -1.37 -13.59
CA SER A 12 11.15 -2.58 -12.99
C SER A 12 11.18 -2.47 -11.46
N THR A 13 11.46 -1.27 -10.96
CA THR A 13 11.59 -0.98 -9.53
C THR A 13 10.26 -1.15 -8.80
N ALA A 14 9.13 -0.83 -9.44
CA ALA A 14 7.81 -0.98 -8.80
C ALA A 14 7.55 -2.43 -8.39
N ALA A 15 7.85 -3.40 -9.26
CA ALA A 15 7.68 -4.82 -8.94
C ALA A 15 8.72 -5.29 -7.91
N SER A 16 9.96 -4.81 -8.01
CA SER A 16 11.02 -5.11 -7.05
C SER A 16 10.74 -4.51 -5.68
N ASP A 17 10.21 -3.27 -5.66
CA ASP A 17 9.91 -2.57 -4.42
C ASP A 17 8.81 -3.25 -3.62
N ILE A 18 7.74 -3.71 -4.27
CA ILE A 18 6.70 -4.44 -3.56
C ILE A 18 7.21 -5.79 -3.04
N GLY A 19 8.00 -6.49 -3.82
CA GLY A 19 8.63 -7.75 -3.41
C GLY A 19 9.54 -7.55 -2.21
N SER A 20 10.41 -6.56 -2.28
CA SER A 20 11.34 -6.21 -1.18
C SER A 20 10.58 -5.76 0.06
N PHE A 21 9.52 -4.98 -0.12
CA PHE A 21 8.68 -4.52 0.99
C PHE A 21 8.02 -5.69 1.69
N ILE A 22 7.41 -6.61 0.95
CA ILE A 22 6.77 -7.80 1.51
C ILE A 22 7.79 -8.65 2.26
N LYS A 23 8.95 -8.85 1.66
CA LYS A 23 10.03 -9.61 2.29
C LYS A 23 10.48 -8.97 3.61
N ALA A 24 10.69 -7.65 3.62
CA ALA A 24 11.09 -6.92 4.81
C ALA A 24 10.05 -7.02 5.92
N GLN A 25 8.78 -6.86 5.58
CA GLN A 25 7.69 -6.98 6.55
C GLN A 25 7.57 -8.42 7.09
N ARG A 26 7.76 -9.40 6.21
CA ARG A 26 7.74 -10.80 6.61
C ARG A 26 8.87 -11.12 7.59
N GLU A 27 10.08 -10.67 7.28
CA GLU A 27 11.25 -10.89 8.14
C GLU A 27 11.10 -10.17 9.48
N ALA A 28 10.57 -8.95 9.47
CA ALA A 28 10.31 -8.20 10.70
C ALA A 28 9.30 -8.93 11.60
N ALA A 29 8.32 -9.59 11.00
CA ALA A 29 7.33 -10.39 11.74
C ALA A 29 7.86 -11.78 12.12
N GLN A 30 9.06 -12.13 11.69
CA GLN A 30 9.69 -13.44 11.93
C GLN A 30 8.85 -14.61 11.38
N VAL A 31 8.31 -14.40 10.18
CA VAL A 31 7.47 -15.37 9.48
C VAL A 31 8.25 -15.90 8.27
N SER A 32 8.21 -17.21 8.04
CA SER A 32 8.83 -17.79 6.86
C SER A 32 7.97 -17.54 5.62
N VAL A 33 8.58 -17.69 4.43
CA VAL A 33 7.84 -17.62 3.17
C VAL A 33 6.67 -18.61 3.17
N ARG A 34 6.93 -19.82 3.62
CA ARG A 34 5.93 -20.88 3.70
C ARG A 34 4.76 -20.49 4.61
N GLN A 35 5.06 -19.94 5.78
CA GLN A 35 4.03 -19.52 6.72
C GLN A 35 3.18 -18.38 6.15
N LEU A 36 3.82 -17.41 5.51
CA LEU A 36 3.08 -16.30 4.90
C LEU A 36 2.22 -16.80 3.73
N ALA A 37 2.76 -17.70 2.91
CA ALA A 37 2.01 -18.26 1.79
C ALA A 37 0.75 -18.98 2.29
N GLU A 38 0.86 -19.77 3.35
CA GLU A 38 -0.28 -20.46 3.97
C GLU A 38 -1.32 -19.46 4.46
N LYS A 39 -0.90 -18.41 5.17
CA LYS A 39 -1.79 -17.39 5.71
C LYS A 39 -2.48 -16.59 4.61
N ALA A 40 -1.77 -16.31 3.53
CA ALA A 40 -2.28 -15.54 2.41
C ALA A 40 -3.08 -16.38 1.40
N GLY A 41 -3.05 -17.70 1.54
CA GLY A 41 -3.77 -18.60 0.64
C GLY A 41 -3.16 -18.70 -0.75
N VAL A 42 -1.84 -18.54 -0.86
CA VAL A 42 -1.11 -18.65 -2.13
C VAL A 42 -0.05 -19.74 -2.02
N SER A 43 0.46 -20.19 -3.17
CA SER A 43 1.51 -21.18 -3.18
C SER A 43 2.85 -20.60 -2.74
N ASN A 44 3.69 -21.42 -2.14
CA ASN A 44 5.03 -21.01 -1.72
C ASN A 44 5.89 -20.52 -2.91
N PRO A 45 5.96 -21.24 -4.05
CA PRO A 45 6.70 -20.72 -5.20
C PRO A 45 6.18 -19.40 -5.74
N TYR A 46 4.86 -19.21 -5.72
CA TYR A 46 4.26 -17.94 -6.18
C TYR A 46 4.70 -16.77 -5.31
N LEU A 47 4.60 -16.92 -3.98
CA LEU A 47 5.04 -15.88 -3.07
C LEU A 47 6.53 -15.61 -3.17
N SER A 48 7.34 -16.65 -3.31
CA SER A 48 8.79 -16.52 -3.50
C SER A 48 9.11 -15.70 -4.75
N GLN A 49 8.40 -15.93 -5.85
CA GLN A 49 8.57 -15.17 -7.09
C GLN A 49 8.18 -13.71 -6.92
N ILE A 50 7.11 -13.43 -6.16
CA ILE A 50 6.71 -12.06 -5.85
C ILE A 50 7.81 -11.34 -5.08
N GLU A 51 8.34 -11.97 -4.03
CA GLU A 51 9.40 -11.36 -3.21
C GLU A 51 10.67 -11.08 -4.00
N ARG A 52 10.95 -11.88 -5.01
CA ARG A 52 12.12 -11.73 -5.86
C ARG A 52 11.90 -10.76 -7.02
N GLY A 53 10.70 -10.19 -7.14
CA GLY A 53 10.38 -9.26 -8.22
C GLY A 53 10.16 -9.92 -9.58
N LEU A 54 10.01 -11.24 -9.61
CA LEU A 54 9.84 -12.00 -10.85
C LEU A 54 8.38 -12.10 -11.28
N ARG A 55 7.45 -11.75 -10.39
CA ARG A 55 6.03 -11.85 -10.67
C ARG A 55 5.30 -10.72 -9.98
N LYS A 56 4.39 -10.08 -10.73
CA LYS A 56 3.56 -8.99 -10.20
C LYS A 56 2.30 -9.60 -9.55
N PRO A 57 2.04 -9.32 -8.26
CA PRO A 57 0.83 -9.82 -7.61
C PRO A 57 -0.39 -9.01 -8.05
N SER A 58 -1.56 -9.65 -8.07
CA SER A 58 -2.83 -8.98 -8.29
C SER A 58 -3.22 -8.17 -7.04
N ALA A 59 -4.18 -7.27 -7.20
CA ALA A 59 -4.72 -6.50 -6.07
C ALA A 59 -5.32 -7.42 -5.00
N ASP A 60 -6.02 -8.49 -5.41
CA ASP A 60 -6.59 -9.45 -4.47
C ASP A 60 -5.51 -10.20 -3.68
N VAL A 61 -4.44 -10.61 -4.35
CA VAL A 61 -3.32 -11.28 -3.68
C VAL A 61 -2.64 -10.33 -2.70
N LEU A 62 -2.42 -9.07 -3.09
CA LEU A 62 -1.85 -8.06 -2.20
C LEU A 62 -2.73 -7.86 -0.95
N LYS A 63 -4.04 -7.84 -1.13
CA LYS A 63 -4.99 -7.73 -0.02
C LYS A 63 -4.84 -8.89 0.96
N GLN A 64 -4.70 -10.12 0.44
CA GLN A 64 -4.51 -11.31 1.28
C GLN A 64 -3.16 -11.27 2.01
N ILE A 65 -2.10 -10.85 1.33
CA ILE A 65 -0.78 -10.69 1.93
C ILE A 65 -0.82 -9.63 3.04
N ALA A 66 -1.46 -8.49 2.77
CA ALA A 66 -1.58 -7.41 3.75
C ALA A 66 -2.29 -7.90 5.01
N LYS A 67 -3.38 -8.63 4.85
CA LYS A 67 -4.13 -9.20 5.97
C LYS A 67 -3.27 -10.16 6.78
N ALA A 68 -2.51 -11.02 6.09
CA ALA A 68 -1.64 -11.98 6.73
C ALA A 68 -0.50 -11.33 7.51
N LEU A 69 0.04 -10.21 6.99
CA LEU A 69 1.11 -9.43 7.62
C LEU A 69 0.59 -8.41 8.63
N ARG A 70 -0.72 -8.20 8.71
CA ARG A 70 -1.37 -7.19 9.56
C ARG A 70 -0.91 -5.78 9.21
N VAL A 71 -0.77 -5.50 7.92
CA VAL A 71 -0.48 -4.16 7.41
C VAL A 71 -1.65 -3.71 6.55
N SER A 72 -1.71 -2.39 6.27
CA SER A 72 -2.76 -1.82 5.44
C SER A 72 -2.60 -2.31 3.99
N ALA A 73 -3.70 -2.75 3.39
CA ALA A 73 -3.72 -3.10 1.97
C ALA A 73 -3.36 -1.89 1.10
N GLU A 74 -3.78 -0.69 1.51
CA GLU A 74 -3.46 0.56 0.81
C GLU A 74 -1.95 0.76 0.71
N VAL A 75 -1.21 0.48 1.79
CA VAL A 75 0.25 0.59 1.79
C VAL A 75 0.85 -0.33 0.72
N LEU A 76 0.37 -1.56 0.62
CA LEU A 76 0.85 -2.49 -0.40
C LEU A 76 0.46 -2.04 -1.81
N TYR A 77 -0.75 -1.49 -1.97
CA TYR A 77 -1.19 -0.97 -3.28
C TYR A 77 -0.33 0.20 -3.74
N VAL A 78 0.05 1.10 -2.84
CA VAL A 78 0.95 2.22 -3.15
C VAL A 78 2.32 1.69 -3.53
N GLN A 79 2.86 0.74 -2.75
CA GLN A 79 4.18 0.16 -3.02
C GLN A 79 4.21 -0.61 -4.36
N ALA A 80 3.09 -1.19 -4.74
CA ALA A 80 2.97 -1.91 -6.01
C ALA A 80 2.71 -1.00 -7.22
N GLY A 81 2.52 0.30 -6.98
CA GLY A 81 2.19 1.25 -8.04
C GLY A 81 0.76 1.16 -8.54
N ILE A 82 -0.12 0.50 -7.79
CA ILE A 82 -1.55 0.38 -8.13
C ILE A 82 -2.29 1.65 -7.72
N LEU A 83 -1.95 2.20 -6.55
CA LEU A 83 -2.51 3.46 -6.06
C LEU A 83 -1.41 4.50 -5.98
N GLU A 84 -1.77 5.74 -6.26
CA GLU A 84 -0.86 6.85 -6.05
C GLU A 84 -0.80 7.20 -4.57
N PRO A 85 0.39 7.61 -4.06
CA PRO A 85 0.47 8.11 -2.70
C PRO A 85 -0.45 9.32 -2.55
N SER A 86 -1.16 9.38 -1.42
CA SER A 86 -1.96 10.55 -1.10
C SER A 86 -1.05 11.78 -0.98
N GLU A 87 -1.50 12.92 -1.49
CA GLU A 87 -0.77 14.17 -1.31
C GLU A 87 -0.65 14.47 0.19
N PRO A 88 0.51 15.01 0.63
CA PRO A 88 0.66 15.38 2.02
C PRO A 88 -0.44 16.36 2.45
N SER A 89 -1.08 16.08 3.56
CA SER A 89 -2.12 16.94 4.13
C SER A 89 -1.60 17.55 5.42
N GLU A 90 -1.66 18.86 5.53
CA GLU A 90 -1.28 19.56 6.75
C GLU A 90 -2.15 19.13 7.93
N VAL A 91 -3.43 18.84 7.68
CA VAL A 91 -4.35 18.36 8.72
C VAL A 91 -3.93 16.99 9.22
N CYS A 92 -3.65 16.06 8.32
CA CYS A 92 -3.21 14.73 8.70
C CYS A 92 -1.89 14.75 9.47
N ASP A 93 -0.94 15.56 9.01
CA ASP A 93 0.34 15.70 9.69
C ASP A 93 0.17 16.27 11.09
N ALA A 94 -0.69 17.28 11.26
CA ALA A 94 -0.98 17.87 12.55
C ALA A 94 -1.61 16.85 13.51
N ILE A 95 -2.52 16.02 13.02
CA ILE A 95 -3.14 14.97 13.83
C ILE A 95 -2.11 13.94 14.28
N VAL A 96 -1.27 13.47 13.35
CA VAL A 96 -0.28 12.42 13.62
C VAL A 96 0.76 12.89 14.66
N THR A 97 1.17 14.16 14.58
CA THR A 97 2.20 14.70 15.45
C THR A 97 1.65 15.29 16.76
N ASP A 98 0.33 15.38 16.91
CA ASP A 98 -0.28 15.93 18.12
C ASP A 98 0.00 15.05 19.33
N THR A 99 0.29 15.68 20.47
CA THR A 99 0.59 14.97 21.72
C THR A 99 -0.57 15.01 22.72
N ALA A 100 -1.65 15.72 22.39
CA ALA A 100 -2.77 15.92 23.30
C ALA A 100 -3.80 14.80 23.27
N ILE A 101 -3.80 13.97 22.22
CA ILE A 101 -4.76 12.89 22.01
C ILE A 101 -4.06 11.55 21.90
N THR A 102 -4.81 10.48 22.13
CA THR A 102 -4.29 9.11 22.04
C THR A 102 -4.18 8.65 20.60
N GLU A 103 -3.41 7.58 20.36
CA GLU A 103 -3.28 6.99 19.02
C GLU A 103 -4.64 6.51 18.48
N GLY A 104 -5.49 5.94 19.34
CA GLY A 104 -6.83 5.53 18.93
C GLY A 104 -7.68 6.71 18.48
N GLN A 105 -7.59 7.82 19.20
CA GLN A 105 -8.31 9.04 18.84
C GLN A 105 -7.80 9.63 17.53
N LYS A 106 -6.48 9.61 17.32
CA LYS A 106 -5.88 10.04 16.04
C LYS A 106 -6.45 9.23 14.87
N GLN A 107 -6.55 7.93 15.03
CA GLN A 107 -7.08 7.07 13.98
C GLN A 107 -8.52 7.43 13.63
N VAL A 108 -9.36 7.70 14.61
CA VAL A 108 -10.75 8.12 14.40
C VAL A 108 -10.80 9.43 13.60
N LEU A 109 -9.99 10.41 13.99
CA LEU A 109 -9.95 11.69 13.29
C LEU A 109 -9.47 11.55 11.85
N LEU A 110 -8.46 10.72 11.63
CA LEU A 110 -7.93 10.46 10.27
C LEU A 110 -8.99 9.77 9.40
N ASP A 111 -9.72 8.83 9.96
CA ASP A 111 -10.79 8.12 9.25
C ASP A 111 -11.91 9.08 8.84
N ILE A 112 -12.32 9.96 9.74
CA ILE A 112 -13.34 10.97 9.45
C ILE A 112 -12.87 11.94 8.37
N TYR A 113 -11.65 12.44 8.50
CA TYR A 113 -11.07 13.35 7.52
C TYR A 113 -11.01 12.72 6.13
N THR A 114 -10.52 11.50 6.05
CA THR A 114 -10.43 10.76 4.80
C THR A 114 -11.81 10.56 4.17
N SER A 115 -12.80 10.24 4.99
CA SER A 115 -14.18 10.08 4.53
C SER A 115 -14.72 11.36 3.91
N PHE A 116 -14.46 12.50 4.53
CA PHE A 116 -14.91 13.80 3.99
C PHE A 116 -14.21 14.13 2.68
N VAL A 117 -12.92 13.90 2.60
CA VAL A 117 -12.16 14.13 1.37
C VAL A 117 -12.71 13.29 0.22
N GLN A 118 -13.00 12.02 0.47
CA GLN A 118 -13.58 11.12 -0.52
C GLN A 118 -14.95 11.60 -0.99
N GLN A 119 -15.81 12.01 -0.06
CA GLN A 119 -17.13 12.54 -0.38
C GLN A 119 -17.04 13.77 -1.28
N ASN A 120 -16.11 14.65 -0.99
CA ASN A 120 -15.92 15.87 -1.76
C ASN A 120 -15.36 15.58 -3.16
N GLU A 121 -14.47 14.61 -3.28
CA GLU A 121 -13.93 14.19 -4.58
C GLU A 121 -15.02 13.56 -5.44
N GLU A 122 -15.88 12.74 -4.86
CA GLU A 122 -17.02 12.13 -5.56
C GLU A 122 -18.00 13.20 -6.02
N ALA A 123 -18.32 14.17 -5.16
CA ALA A 123 -19.19 15.29 -5.51
C ALA A 123 -18.62 16.13 -6.66
N ALA A 124 -17.31 16.38 -6.64
CA ALA A 124 -16.64 17.09 -7.72
C ALA A 124 -16.70 16.32 -9.04
N ARG A 125 -16.58 14.99 -9.00
CA ARG A 125 -16.70 14.16 -10.20
C ARG A 125 -18.12 14.19 -10.78
N GLU A 126 -19.12 14.17 -9.92
CA GLU A 126 -20.53 14.25 -10.36
C GLU A 126 -20.83 15.60 -11.01
N GLU A 127 -20.27 16.69 -10.47
CA GLU A 127 -20.45 18.01 -11.05
C GLU A 127 -19.78 18.15 -12.41
N THR A 128 -18.67 17.48 -12.65
CA THR A 128 -17.93 17.53 -13.90
C THR A 128 -18.39 16.46 -14.90
N ALA A 129 -19.26 15.53 -14.50
CA ALA A 129 -19.77 14.51 -15.39
C ALA A 129 -20.66 15.16 -16.46
N PRO A 130 -20.50 14.79 -17.74
CA PRO A 130 -21.39 15.31 -18.77
C PRO A 130 -22.82 14.83 -18.52
N ALA A 131 -23.75 15.74 -18.67
CA ALA A 131 -25.17 15.48 -18.48
C ALA A 131 -25.72 14.52 -19.53
#